data_ffd5c1c882cf39c72ed5b10d1224b6d3
#
_entry.id   ffd5c1c882cf39c72ed5b10d1224b6d3
#
_cell.length_a   1.000
_cell.length_b   1.000
_cell.length_c   1.000
_cell.angle_alpha   90.00
_cell.angle_beta   90.00
_cell.angle_gamma   90.00
#
_symmetry.space_group_name_H-M   'P 1'
#
loop_
_entity.id
_entity.type
_entity.pdbx_description
1 polymer ?
#
loop_
_entity_poly.entity_id
_entity_poly.type
_entity_poly.pdbx_seq_one_letter_code
_entity_poly.pdbx_strand_id
1 'polypeptide(L)'
;TYASPGNLNTPLGLMKTINNYLDKFEEIFIAEMSVADKKSNDVKRSCDIVKPKYGIITNIGIAHLENFKTIENIQKAKFELIENLPENGIGVLNADDPKQVEYKIKNKCKIIWIGIDNKADIYATNIKYTYEGTTFDCIFKKDNKKISLKTCLFEKPNIYNILAALAIAYELGLSYDEMIKGVSNIKPIEHRLQVKKLQNYTIIDDAYNSNPVGSKMAVDVLDLMPGRKIIVTPGMIELKDKEYDANYEFGRQISKVADYTILIGKKQTKPIYNGLLSNNYDKNKIFVLNDVK
;
A
#
# COMPACT_ATOMS: atom_id res chain seq x y z
N THR A 1 -5.81 -17.70 -11.83
CA THR A 1 -5.35 -16.30 -11.73
C THR A 1 -3.87 -16.23 -11.43
N TYR A 2 -3.11 -15.47 -12.19
CA TYR A 2 -1.68 -15.30 -12.04
C TYR A 2 -1.33 -13.82 -11.89
N ALA A 3 -0.43 -13.48 -10.96
CA ALA A 3 0.09 -12.14 -10.77
C ALA A 3 1.56 -12.07 -11.19
N SER A 4 2.00 -10.93 -11.76
CA SER A 4 3.41 -10.74 -12.10
C SER A 4 4.29 -10.92 -10.86
N PRO A 5 5.32 -11.80 -10.91
CA PRO A 5 6.11 -12.12 -9.73
C PRO A 5 7.13 -11.03 -9.38
N GLY A 6 7.34 -10.81 -8.10
CA GLY A 6 8.36 -9.89 -7.57
C GLY A 6 8.25 -8.48 -8.16
N ASN A 7 9.37 -7.96 -8.67
CA ASN A 7 9.47 -6.61 -9.25
C ASN A 7 9.39 -6.59 -10.79
N LEU A 8 8.80 -7.63 -11.42
CA LEU A 8 8.66 -7.71 -12.87
C LEU A 8 7.51 -6.81 -13.39
N ASN A 9 7.55 -5.52 -13.03
CA ASN A 9 6.51 -4.53 -13.30
C ASN A 9 6.88 -3.49 -14.38
N THR A 10 8.04 -3.66 -15.03
CA THR A 10 8.44 -2.88 -16.23
C THR A 10 7.93 -3.54 -17.50
N PRO A 11 7.90 -2.85 -18.69
CA PRO A 11 7.53 -3.49 -19.96
C PRO A 11 8.31 -4.77 -20.25
N LEU A 12 9.62 -4.76 -20.02
CA LEU A 12 10.48 -5.95 -20.19
C LEU A 12 10.15 -7.04 -19.16
N GLY A 13 9.89 -6.65 -17.90
CA GLY A 13 9.49 -7.57 -16.84
C GLY A 13 8.17 -8.28 -17.15
N LEU A 14 7.18 -7.53 -17.66
CA LEU A 14 5.89 -8.08 -18.07
C LEU A 14 6.02 -9.03 -19.27
N MET A 15 6.82 -8.68 -20.28
CA MET A 15 7.13 -9.61 -21.40
C MET A 15 7.77 -10.90 -20.88
N LYS A 16 8.74 -10.79 -19.96
CA LYS A 16 9.37 -11.97 -19.33
C LYS A 16 8.35 -12.80 -18.55
N THR A 17 7.43 -12.14 -17.83
CA THR A 17 6.37 -12.84 -17.10
C THR A 17 5.47 -13.64 -18.06
N ILE A 18 5.00 -13.00 -19.12
CA ILE A 18 4.10 -13.62 -20.10
C ILE A 18 4.78 -14.81 -20.77
N ASN A 19 6.05 -14.66 -21.17
CA ASN A 19 6.74 -15.71 -21.93
C ASN A 19 7.19 -16.90 -21.09
N ASN A 20 7.56 -16.67 -19.81
CA ASN A 20 8.24 -17.69 -19.01
C ASN A 20 7.39 -18.27 -17.87
N TYR A 21 6.35 -17.54 -17.44
CA TYR A 21 5.62 -17.90 -16.21
C TYR A 21 4.10 -17.97 -16.40
N LEU A 22 3.52 -17.26 -17.37
CA LEU A 22 2.08 -17.27 -17.57
C LEU A 22 1.67 -18.57 -18.30
N ASP A 23 0.84 -19.38 -17.63
CA ASP A 23 0.29 -20.59 -18.23
C ASP A 23 -0.94 -20.24 -19.09
N LYS A 24 -1.15 -21.01 -20.16
CA LYS A 24 -2.31 -20.87 -21.05
C LYS A 24 -3.67 -21.17 -20.39
N PHE A 25 -3.65 -21.79 -19.22
CA PHE A 25 -4.85 -22.07 -18.43
C PHE A 25 -5.22 -20.96 -17.46
N GLU A 26 -4.41 -19.91 -17.35
CA GLU A 26 -4.72 -18.77 -16.50
C GLU A 26 -5.80 -17.90 -17.13
N GLU A 27 -6.94 -17.80 -16.48
CA GLU A 27 -8.09 -17.00 -16.93
C GLU A 27 -7.88 -15.50 -16.67
N ILE A 28 -7.11 -15.14 -15.63
CA ILE A 28 -6.86 -13.76 -15.20
C ILE A 28 -5.37 -13.57 -15.00
N PHE A 29 -4.80 -12.59 -15.68
CA PHE A 29 -3.44 -12.11 -15.44
C PHE A 29 -3.49 -10.73 -14.75
N ILE A 30 -2.86 -10.60 -13.58
CA ILE A 30 -2.72 -9.36 -12.83
C ILE A 30 -1.31 -8.81 -13.07
N ALA A 31 -1.22 -7.75 -13.86
CA ALA A 31 0.03 -7.08 -14.20
C ALA A 31 0.22 -5.81 -13.36
N GLU A 32 1.20 -5.80 -12.46
CA GLU A 32 1.66 -4.55 -11.85
C GLU A 32 2.44 -3.74 -12.90
N MET A 33 2.12 -2.46 -13.04
CA MET A 33 2.79 -1.56 -13.99
C MET A 33 3.51 -0.44 -13.24
N SER A 34 4.82 -0.37 -13.41
CA SER A 34 5.65 0.68 -12.81
C SER A 34 5.59 1.97 -13.60
N VAL A 35 5.86 3.07 -12.89
CA VAL A 35 6.01 4.41 -13.46
C VAL A 35 7.41 4.87 -13.07
N ALA A 36 8.37 4.87 -14.01
CA ALA A 36 9.77 5.17 -13.72
C ALA A 36 10.14 6.64 -13.96
N ASP A 37 9.85 7.17 -15.15
CA ASP A 37 10.09 8.56 -15.50
C ASP A 37 9.13 9.09 -16.58
N LYS A 38 9.13 10.42 -16.79
CA LYS A 38 8.23 11.09 -17.73
C LYS A 38 8.46 10.71 -19.20
N LYS A 39 9.68 10.28 -19.57
CA LYS A 39 10.06 10.04 -20.95
C LYS A 39 9.84 8.60 -21.39
N SER A 40 9.71 7.68 -20.43
CA SER A 40 9.72 6.25 -20.71
C SER A 40 8.43 5.73 -21.36
N ASN A 41 7.28 6.42 -21.15
CA ASN A 41 5.94 5.94 -21.55
C ASN A 41 5.71 4.49 -21.10
N ASP A 42 6.24 4.10 -19.93
CA ASP A 42 6.28 2.71 -19.48
C ASP A 42 4.88 2.13 -19.30
N VAL A 43 3.94 2.93 -18.79
CA VAL A 43 2.55 2.47 -18.61
C VAL A 43 1.90 2.19 -19.96
N LYS A 44 2.02 3.11 -20.92
CA LYS A 44 1.50 2.90 -22.28
C LYS A 44 2.10 1.66 -22.94
N ARG A 45 3.43 1.50 -22.89
CA ARG A 45 4.12 0.32 -23.43
C ARG A 45 3.67 -0.97 -22.74
N SER A 46 3.47 -0.93 -21.44
CA SER A 46 2.93 -2.07 -20.67
C SER A 46 1.49 -2.39 -21.10
N CYS A 47 0.65 -1.37 -21.34
CA CYS A 47 -0.70 -1.56 -21.89
C CYS A 47 -0.67 -2.19 -23.31
N ASP A 48 0.26 -1.76 -24.17
CA ASP A 48 0.43 -2.32 -25.51
C ASP A 48 0.79 -3.82 -25.47
N ILE A 49 1.54 -4.25 -24.44
CA ILE A 49 1.95 -5.65 -24.22
C ILE A 49 0.82 -6.47 -23.61
N VAL A 50 0.25 -5.98 -22.49
CA VAL A 50 -0.71 -6.73 -21.66
C VAL A 50 -2.13 -6.64 -22.23
N LYS A 51 -2.46 -5.53 -22.90
CA LYS A 51 -3.81 -5.20 -23.43
C LYS A 51 -4.88 -5.34 -22.32
N PRO A 52 -4.76 -4.57 -21.22
CA PRO A 52 -5.62 -4.74 -20.07
C PRO A 52 -7.08 -4.41 -20.42
N LYS A 53 -8.02 -5.22 -19.91
CA LYS A 53 -9.46 -4.93 -19.93
C LYS A 53 -9.89 -4.17 -18.67
N TYR A 54 -9.17 -4.38 -17.58
CA TYR A 54 -9.40 -3.77 -16.27
C TYR A 54 -8.16 -2.99 -15.86
N GLY A 55 -8.35 -1.79 -15.31
CA GLY A 55 -7.27 -0.95 -14.84
C GLY A 55 -7.56 -0.39 -13.45
N ILE A 56 -6.59 -0.45 -12.53
CA ILE A 56 -6.70 0.10 -11.18
C ILE A 56 -5.60 1.14 -10.98
N ILE A 57 -5.95 2.34 -10.55
CA ILE A 57 -4.99 3.32 -10.01
C ILE A 57 -5.16 3.34 -8.48
N THR A 58 -4.17 2.85 -7.75
CA THR A 58 -4.24 2.76 -6.29
C THR A 58 -4.15 4.13 -5.63
N ASN A 59 -3.13 4.92 -5.99
CA ASN A 59 -2.94 6.29 -5.50
C ASN A 59 -2.05 7.11 -6.45
N ILE A 60 -2.09 8.43 -6.31
CA ILE A 60 -1.16 9.36 -6.95
C ILE A 60 -0.36 10.06 -5.86
N GLY A 61 0.80 9.52 -5.54
CA GLY A 61 1.72 10.04 -4.52
C GLY A 61 2.95 10.71 -5.13
N ILE A 62 3.84 11.17 -4.25
CA ILE A 62 5.09 11.88 -4.60
C ILE A 62 6.26 10.95 -4.97
N ALA A 63 6.04 9.63 -4.98
CA ALA A 63 7.07 8.68 -5.42
C ALA A 63 7.55 9.04 -6.83
N HIS A 64 8.86 8.95 -7.06
CA HIS A 64 9.51 9.32 -8.33
C HIS A 64 9.37 10.81 -8.74
N LEU A 65 9.00 11.71 -7.82
CA LEU A 65 8.82 13.14 -8.11
C LEU A 65 10.06 13.76 -8.78
N GLU A 66 11.26 13.29 -8.45
CA GLU A 66 12.51 13.77 -9.07
C GLU A 66 12.55 13.53 -10.57
N ASN A 67 12.09 12.35 -11.01
CA ASN A 67 12.10 11.98 -12.42
C ASN A 67 10.95 12.64 -13.19
N PHE A 68 9.81 12.83 -12.55
CA PHE A 68 8.62 13.43 -13.13
C PHE A 68 8.57 14.95 -13.02
N LYS A 69 9.33 15.56 -12.10
CA LYS A 69 9.39 17.00 -11.79
C LYS A 69 8.13 17.59 -11.15
N THR A 70 6.94 17.12 -11.53
CA THR A 70 5.67 17.57 -10.95
C THR A 70 4.72 16.39 -10.70
N ILE A 71 3.78 16.56 -9.77
CA ILE A 71 2.77 15.54 -9.46
C ILE A 71 1.78 15.36 -10.62
N GLU A 72 1.53 16.41 -11.40
CA GLU A 72 0.68 16.37 -12.59
C GLU A 72 1.29 15.47 -13.69
N ASN A 73 2.62 15.41 -13.79
CA ASN A 73 3.27 14.47 -14.70
C ASN A 73 3.13 13.01 -14.21
N ILE A 74 3.22 12.77 -12.90
CA ILE A 74 2.96 11.44 -12.31
C ILE A 74 1.49 11.05 -12.55
N GLN A 75 0.57 11.98 -12.31
CA GLN A 75 -0.86 11.79 -12.57
C GLN A 75 -1.11 11.37 -14.02
N LYS A 76 -0.59 12.14 -14.99
CA LYS A 76 -0.74 11.84 -16.42
C LYS A 76 -0.18 10.46 -16.78
N ALA A 77 1.01 10.12 -16.28
CA ALA A 77 1.64 8.84 -16.57
C ALA A 77 0.83 7.65 -16.00
N LYS A 78 0.30 7.77 -14.78
CA LYS A 78 -0.57 6.72 -14.21
C LYS A 78 -1.91 6.62 -14.96
N PHE A 79 -2.49 7.74 -15.36
CA PHE A 79 -3.72 7.75 -16.13
C PHE A 79 -3.58 7.21 -17.55
N GLU A 80 -2.37 7.05 -18.09
CA GLU A 80 -2.16 6.31 -19.33
C GLU A 80 -2.79 4.91 -19.28
N LEU A 81 -2.84 4.27 -18.10
CA LEU A 81 -3.55 3.00 -17.92
C LEU A 81 -5.02 3.12 -18.29
N ILE A 82 -5.71 4.10 -17.71
CA ILE A 82 -7.15 4.31 -17.94
C ILE A 82 -7.42 4.75 -19.39
N GLU A 83 -6.58 5.62 -19.93
CA GLU A 83 -6.72 6.14 -21.29
C GLU A 83 -6.46 5.08 -22.38
N ASN A 84 -5.75 3.98 -22.04
CA ASN A 84 -5.48 2.86 -22.96
C ASN A 84 -6.39 1.65 -22.73
N LEU A 85 -7.39 1.73 -21.86
CA LEU A 85 -8.40 0.67 -21.74
C LEU A 85 -9.31 0.66 -22.98
N PRO A 86 -9.85 -0.49 -23.40
CA PRO A 86 -10.88 -0.53 -24.43
C PRO A 86 -12.19 0.16 -23.96
N GLU A 87 -13.04 0.61 -24.87
CA GLU A 87 -14.31 1.28 -24.51
C GLU A 87 -15.22 0.41 -23.63
N ASN A 88 -15.16 -0.92 -23.79
CA ASN A 88 -15.85 -1.90 -22.94
C ASN A 88 -15.01 -2.35 -21.74
N GLY A 89 -13.92 -1.64 -21.45
CA GLY A 89 -13.06 -1.86 -20.27
C GLY A 89 -13.60 -1.17 -19.03
N ILE A 90 -12.93 -1.40 -17.90
CA ILE A 90 -13.32 -0.86 -16.60
C ILE A 90 -12.08 -0.27 -15.89
N GLY A 91 -12.17 1.00 -15.54
CA GLY A 91 -11.22 1.67 -14.67
C GLY A 91 -11.74 1.72 -13.23
N VAL A 92 -10.88 1.44 -12.25
CA VAL A 92 -11.18 1.61 -10.82
C VAL A 92 -10.32 2.71 -10.27
N LEU A 93 -10.95 3.72 -9.68
CA LEU A 93 -10.33 4.93 -9.18
C LEU A 93 -10.73 5.23 -7.73
N ASN A 94 -9.89 5.94 -7.01
CA ASN A 94 -10.09 6.30 -5.61
C ASN A 94 -10.71 7.70 -5.48
N ALA A 95 -11.95 7.78 -4.96
CA ALA A 95 -12.67 9.02 -4.73
C ALA A 95 -12.10 9.89 -3.59
N ASP A 96 -11.22 9.31 -2.77
CA ASP A 96 -10.54 10.01 -1.68
C ASP A 96 -9.17 10.56 -2.10
N ASP A 97 -8.73 10.28 -3.33
CA ASP A 97 -7.51 10.84 -3.91
C ASP A 97 -7.84 12.04 -4.81
N PRO A 98 -7.61 13.30 -4.34
CA PRO A 98 -7.94 14.49 -5.12
C PRO A 98 -7.31 14.50 -6.51
N LYS A 99 -6.10 13.91 -6.66
CA LYS A 99 -5.41 13.83 -7.94
C LYS A 99 -6.06 12.84 -8.91
N GLN A 100 -6.81 11.87 -8.41
CA GLN A 100 -7.62 11.02 -9.28
C GLN A 100 -8.94 11.70 -9.65
N VAL A 101 -9.58 12.38 -8.69
CA VAL A 101 -10.87 13.06 -8.92
C VAL A 101 -10.77 14.23 -9.88
N GLU A 102 -9.70 15.03 -9.82
CA GLU A 102 -9.52 16.22 -10.68
C GLU A 102 -9.12 15.89 -12.13
N TYR A 103 -8.67 14.63 -12.39
CA TYR A 103 -8.22 14.26 -13.73
C TYR A 103 -9.39 14.17 -14.72
N LYS A 104 -9.24 14.83 -15.86
CA LYS A 104 -10.25 14.78 -16.95
C LYS A 104 -10.00 13.57 -17.83
N ILE A 105 -10.69 12.47 -17.55
CA ILE A 105 -10.63 11.24 -18.32
C ILE A 105 -11.20 11.49 -19.72
N LYS A 106 -10.46 11.07 -20.74
CA LYS A 106 -10.87 11.19 -22.15
C LYS A 106 -11.47 9.90 -22.70
N ASN A 107 -11.05 8.77 -22.12
CA ASN A 107 -11.56 7.46 -22.50
C ASN A 107 -13.03 7.30 -22.09
N LYS A 108 -13.77 6.50 -22.87
CA LYS A 108 -15.18 6.19 -22.63
C LYS A 108 -15.41 4.91 -21.83
N CYS A 109 -14.35 4.28 -21.32
CA CYS A 109 -14.48 3.10 -20.49
C CYS A 109 -15.31 3.38 -19.24
N LYS A 110 -15.94 2.35 -18.68
CA LYS A 110 -16.67 2.46 -17.42
C LYS A 110 -15.70 2.78 -16.26
N ILE A 111 -16.05 3.76 -15.44
CA ILE A 111 -15.30 4.07 -14.22
C ILE A 111 -16.10 3.62 -13.00
N ILE A 112 -15.44 2.94 -12.08
CA ILE A 112 -15.95 2.58 -10.75
C ILE A 112 -15.12 3.33 -9.71
N TRP A 113 -15.80 4.10 -8.89
CA TRP A 113 -15.16 4.82 -7.79
C TRP A 113 -15.19 4.01 -6.51
N ILE A 114 -14.04 3.93 -5.84
CA ILE A 114 -13.93 3.36 -4.49
C ILE A 114 -13.65 4.47 -3.48
N GLY A 115 -14.01 4.28 -2.21
CA GLY A 115 -13.78 5.32 -1.18
C GLY A 115 -13.90 4.80 0.25
N ILE A 116 -13.41 5.60 1.20
CA ILE A 116 -13.56 5.42 2.64
C ILE A 116 -14.21 6.68 3.24
N ASP A 117 -13.58 7.82 2.97
CA ASP A 117 -14.01 9.12 3.49
C ASP A 117 -15.12 9.73 2.63
N ASN A 118 -15.14 9.44 1.34
CA ASN A 118 -16.18 9.84 0.39
C ASN A 118 -17.06 8.66 -0.03
N LYS A 119 -18.37 8.91 -0.13
CA LYS A 119 -19.31 7.92 -0.67
C LYS A 119 -19.07 7.74 -2.17
N ALA A 120 -18.69 6.54 -2.55
CA ALA A 120 -18.35 6.12 -3.91
C ALA A 120 -19.30 5.03 -4.41
N ASP A 121 -19.00 4.36 -5.52
CA ASP A 121 -19.78 3.21 -6.00
C ASP A 121 -19.62 2.01 -5.06
N ILE A 122 -18.39 1.81 -4.57
CA ILE A 122 -18.04 0.80 -3.57
C ILE A 122 -17.21 1.50 -2.50
N TYR A 123 -17.64 1.44 -1.24
CA TYR A 123 -16.96 2.16 -0.17
C TYR A 123 -16.99 1.43 1.16
N ALA A 124 -15.99 1.70 2.01
CA ALA A 124 -15.87 1.11 3.33
C ALA A 124 -16.45 2.03 4.41
N THR A 125 -17.07 1.42 5.43
CA THR A 125 -17.57 2.09 6.63
C THR A 125 -17.29 1.24 7.87
N ASN A 126 -17.51 1.78 9.06
CA ASN A 126 -17.37 1.06 10.33
C ASN A 126 -16.00 0.35 10.49
N ILE A 127 -14.93 1.00 10.02
CA ILE A 127 -13.59 0.47 10.08
C ILE A 127 -13.12 0.40 11.53
N LYS A 128 -12.63 -0.78 11.93
CA LYS A 128 -12.05 -1.03 13.25
C LYS A 128 -10.73 -1.76 13.10
N TYR A 129 -9.68 -1.21 13.69
CA TYR A 129 -8.37 -1.83 13.80
C TYR A 129 -8.24 -2.52 15.15
N THR A 130 -7.78 -3.75 15.16
CA THR A 130 -7.49 -4.54 16.36
C THR A 130 -6.16 -5.25 16.20
N TYR A 131 -5.63 -5.85 17.25
CA TYR A 131 -4.40 -6.66 17.18
C TYR A 131 -4.51 -7.89 16.25
N GLU A 132 -5.71 -8.25 15.80
CA GLU A 132 -5.96 -9.36 14.86
C GLU A 132 -6.03 -8.92 13.40
N GLY A 133 -6.05 -7.61 13.13
CA GLY A 133 -6.23 -7.04 11.81
C GLY A 133 -7.37 -6.03 11.76
N THR A 134 -7.97 -5.89 10.59
CA THR A 134 -9.02 -4.90 10.32
C THR A 134 -10.36 -5.56 10.06
N THR A 135 -11.42 -4.98 10.62
CA THR A 135 -12.82 -5.30 10.23
C THR A 135 -13.48 -4.03 9.70
N PHE A 136 -14.33 -4.17 8.69
CA PHE A 136 -15.10 -3.07 8.12
C PHE A 136 -16.32 -3.56 7.36
N ASP A 137 -17.29 -2.68 7.14
CA ASP A 137 -18.41 -2.93 6.25
C ASP A 137 -18.09 -2.36 4.86
N CYS A 138 -18.32 -3.15 3.81
CA CYS A 138 -18.22 -2.72 2.42
C CYS A 138 -19.63 -2.55 1.83
N ILE A 139 -19.90 -1.39 1.25
CA ILE A 139 -21.19 -1.03 0.64
C ILE A 139 -21.04 -1.05 -0.87
N PHE A 140 -21.88 -1.82 -1.56
CA PHE A 140 -22.05 -1.80 -3.01
C PHE A 140 -23.30 -0.97 -3.32
N LYS A 141 -23.11 0.27 -3.76
CA LYS A 141 -24.19 1.24 -3.94
C LYS A 141 -25.22 0.79 -4.97
N LYS A 142 -24.75 0.18 -6.07
CA LYS A 142 -25.62 -0.28 -7.16
C LYS A 142 -26.70 -1.26 -6.69
N ASP A 143 -26.34 -2.20 -5.83
CA ASP A 143 -27.25 -3.24 -5.33
C ASP A 143 -27.83 -2.90 -3.96
N ASN A 144 -27.45 -1.76 -3.40
CA ASN A 144 -27.72 -1.38 -2.00
C ASN A 144 -27.33 -2.51 -1.02
N LYS A 145 -26.23 -3.20 -1.33
CA LYS A 145 -25.76 -4.36 -0.56
C LYS A 145 -24.64 -3.96 0.38
N LYS A 146 -24.72 -4.45 1.60
CA LYS A 146 -23.69 -4.35 2.63
C LYS A 146 -23.15 -5.73 2.95
N ILE A 147 -21.81 -5.87 3.00
CA ILE A 147 -21.10 -7.05 3.48
C ILE A 147 -20.11 -6.65 4.56
N SER A 148 -19.98 -7.47 5.59
CA SER A 148 -18.99 -7.27 6.65
C SER A 148 -17.75 -8.10 6.36
N LEU A 149 -16.59 -7.46 6.43
CA LEU A 149 -15.30 -8.02 6.04
C LEU A 149 -14.33 -8.05 7.22
N LYS A 150 -13.49 -9.09 7.27
CA LYS A 150 -12.36 -9.21 8.19
C LYS A 150 -11.11 -9.58 7.41
N THR A 151 -10.01 -8.90 7.68
CA THR A 151 -8.70 -9.17 7.07
C THR A 151 -7.60 -9.06 8.11
N CYS A 152 -6.49 -9.76 7.89
CA CYS A 152 -5.28 -9.63 8.71
C CYS A 152 -4.44 -8.39 8.35
N LEU A 153 -4.80 -7.65 7.30
CA LEU A 153 -4.10 -6.43 6.89
C LEU A 153 -4.56 -5.24 7.74
N PHE A 154 -3.68 -4.25 7.87
CA PHE A 154 -3.91 -3.04 8.63
C PHE A 154 -3.92 -1.82 7.72
N GLU A 155 -4.46 -0.70 8.21
CA GLU A 155 -4.41 0.63 7.66
C GLU A 155 -5.22 0.90 6.37
N LYS A 156 -5.59 2.16 6.19
CA LYS A 156 -6.41 2.64 5.06
C LYS A 156 -5.91 2.21 3.68
N PRO A 157 -4.59 2.26 3.35
CA PRO A 157 -4.12 1.84 2.03
C PRO A 157 -4.51 0.42 1.65
N ASN A 158 -4.46 -0.52 2.62
CA ASN A 158 -4.87 -1.90 2.36
C ASN A 158 -6.38 -2.03 2.17
N ILE A 159 -7.18 -1.19 2.84
CA ILE A 159 -8.64 -1.16 2.61
C ILE A 159 -8.94 -0.69 1.19
N TYR A 160 -8.28 0.38 0.70
CA TYR A 160 -8.43 0.81 -0.70
C TYR A 160 -8.05 -0.29 -1.69
N ASN A 161 -6.96 -1.02 -1.44
CA ASN A 161 -6.55 -2.14 -2.29
C ASN A 161 -7.61 -3.25 -2.30
N ILE A 162 -8.20 -3.56 -1.14
CA ILE A 162 -9.29 -4.54 -1.04
C ILE A 162 -10.54 -4.04 -1.77
N LEU A 163 -10.94 -2.78 -1.60
CA LEU A 163 -12.08 -2.20 -2.30
C LEU A 163 -11.89 -2.24 -3.83
N ALA A 164 -10.68 -1.97 -4.31
CA ALA A 164 -10.36 -2.04 -5.73
C ALA A 164 -10.45 -3.49 -6.27
N ALA A 165 -9.94 -4.46 -5.51
CA ALA A 165 -10.07 -5.87 -5.86
C ALA A 165 -11.54 -6.33 -5.85
N LEU A 166 -12.33 -5.88 -4.86
CA LEU A 166 -13.76 -6.17 -4.77
C LEU A 166 -14.54 -5.55 -5.96
N ALA A 167 -14.15 -4.35 -6.42
CA ALA A 167 -14.75 -3.72 -7.59
C ALA A 167 -14.59 -4.58 -8.85
N ILE A 168 -13.38 -5.12 -9.07
CA ILE A 168 -13.13 -6.03 -10.20
C ILE A 168 -13.84 -7.37 -10.00
N ALA A 169 -13.79 -7.95 -8.80
CA ALA A 169 -14.46 -9.21 -8.48
C ALA A 169 -15.99 -9.11 -8.73
N TYR A 170 -16.61 -7.99 -8.34
CA TYR A 170 -18.02 -7.71 -8.59
C TYR A 170 -18.34 -7.66 -10.10
N GLU A 171 -17.52 -6.98 -10.90
CA GLU A 171 -17.71 -6.90 -12.36
C GLU A 171 -17.40 -8.22 -13.09
N LEU A 172 -16.62 -9.10 -12.48
CA LEU A 172 -16.40 -10.48 -12.94
C LEU A 172 -17.54 -11.43 -12.55
N GLY A 173 -18.52 -10.96 -11.75
CA GLY A 173 -19.68 -11.74 -11.37
C GLY A 173 -19.47 -12.67 -10.17
N LEU A 174 -18.42 -12.45 -9.35
CA LEU A 174 -18.25 -13.21 -8.12
C LEU A 174 -19.40 -12.89 -7.14
N SER A 175 -19.85 -13.91 -6.42
CA SER A 175 -20.82 -13.75 -5.35
C SER A 175 -20.23 -13.01 -4.15
N TYR A 176 -21.08 -12.40 -3.33
CA TYR A 176 -20.65 -11.73 -2.10
C TYR A 176 -19.96 -12.68 -1.12
N ASP A 177 -20.39 -13.94 -1.04
CA ASP A 177 -19.77 -14.94 -0.18
C ASP A 177 -18.36 -15.31 -0.64
N GLU A 178 -18.13 -15.42 -1.95
CA GLU A 178 -16.79 -15.62 -2.52
C GLU A 178 -15.89 -14.43 -2.22
N MET A 179 -16.40 -13.20 -2.34
CA MET A 179 -15.66 -11.98 -2.01
C MET A 179 -15.30 -11.93 -0.51
N ILE A 180 -16.23 -12.24 0.39
CA ILE A 180 -15.98 -12.31 1.84
C ILE A 180 -14.90 -13.35 2.14
N LYS A 181 -15.02 -14.54 1.57
CA LYS A 181 -14.04 -15.61 1.73
C LYS A 181 -12.67 -15.23 1.17
N GLY A 182 -12.65 -14.58 -0.01
CA GLY A 182 -11.43 -14.07 -0.62
C GLY A 182 -10.69 -13.10 0.29
N VAL A 183 -11.40 -12.10 0.83
CA VAL A 183 -10.81 -11.10 1.75
C VAL A 183 -10.30 -11.73 3.04
N SER A 184 -11.02 -12.69 3.62
CA SER A 184 -10.60 -13.37 4.85
C SER A 184 -9.35 -14.24 4.67
N ASN A 185 -9.07 -14.69 3.45
CA ASN A 185 -7.93 -15.53 3.10
C ASN A 185 -6.70 -14.74 2.63
N ILE A 186 -6.76 -13.41 2.56
CA ILE A 186 -5.62 -12.58 2.20
C ILE A 186 -4.48 -12.83 3.19
N LYS A 187 -3.29 -13.03 2.63
CA LYS A 187 -2.05 -13.14 3.42
C LYS A 187 -1.26 -11.84 3.31
N PRO A 188 -0.59 -11.38 4.38
CA PRO A 188 0.28 -10.22 4.29
C PRO A 188 1.47 -10.53 3.38
N ILE A 189 1.97 -9.50 2.69
CA ILE A 189 3.22 -9.58 1.94
C ILE A 189 4.37 -9.59 2.94
N GLU A 190 5.38 -10.43 2.71
CA GLU A 190 6.59 -10.49 3.55
C GLU A 190 7.26 -9.12 3.66
N HIS A 191 7.67 -8.79 4.87
CA HIS A 191 8.33 -7.53 5.22
C HIS A 191 7.51 -6.25 4.96
N ARG A 192 6.19 -6.36 4.77
CA ARG A 192 5.27 -5.21 4.64
C ARG A 192 4.19 -5.28 5.70
N LEU A 193 4.48 -4.69 6.84
CA LEU A 193 3.58 -4.67 8.01
C LEU A 193 3.06 -6.08 8.37
N GLN A 194 3.90 -7.08 8.19
CA GLN A 194 3.56 -8.49 8.39
C GLN A 194 3.57 -8.83 9.87
N VAL A 195 2.42 -9.23 10.42
CA VAL A 195 2.32 -9.68 11.81
C VAL A 195 2.58 -11.17 11.88
N LYS A 196 3.69 -11.56 12.52
CA LYS A 196 4.13 -12.94 12.76
C LYS A 196 3.91 -13.28 14.23
N LYS A 197 2.94 -14.14 14.54
CA LYS A 197 2.68 -14.62 15.90
C LYS A 197 3.57 -15.82 16.21
N LEU A 198 4.39 -15.71 17.22
CA LEU A 198 5.26 -16.76 17.75
C LEU A 198 4.77 -17.14 19.15
N GLN A 199 5.30 -18.22 19.71
CA GLN A 199 4.78 -18.79 20.97
C GLN A 199 4.75 -17.75 22.12
N ASN A 200 5.80 -16.94 22.26
CA ASN A 200 5.97 -16.01 23.39
C ASN A 200 5.99 -14.53 23.00
N TYR A 201 6.00 -14.21 21.71
CA TYR A 201 6.04 -12.84 21.23
C TYR A 201 5.44 -12.72 19.81
N THR A 202 5.11 -11.49 19.45
CA THR A 202 4.65 -11.14 18.11
C THR A 202 5.67 -10.23 17.46
N ILE A 203 6.01 -10.48 16.20
CA ILE A 203 6.86 -9.60 15.39
C ILE A 203 5.96 -8.87 14.39
N ILE A 204 6.08 -7.55 14.32
CA ILE A 204 5.59 -6.73 13.22
C ILE A 204 6.78 -6.46 12.32
N ASP A 205 6.78 -7.11 11.16
CA ASP A 205 7.89 -7.05 10.20
C ASP A 205 7.52 -6.07 9.08
N ASP A 206 8.18 -4.90 9.07
CA ASP A 206 8.03 -3.84 8.06
C ASP A 206 9.40 -3.42 7.50
N ALA A 207 10.25 -4.42 7.22
CA ALA A 207 11.65 -4.21 6.87
C ALA A 207 11.91 -4.01 5.35
N TYR A 208 10.88 -4.01 4.49
CA TYR A 208 11.09 -3.93 3.04
C TYR A 208 11.58 -2.56 2.58
N ASN A 209 10.89 -1.49 2.97
CA ASN A 209 11.27 -0.11 2.66
C ASN A 209 10.62 0.84 3.67
N SER A 210 11.43 1.69 4.28
CA SER A 210 10.99 2.61 5.31
C SER A 210 10.79 4.01 4.74
N ASN A 211 9.61 4.58 4.99
CA ASN A 211 9.28 5.96 4.67
C ASN A 211 8.42 6.56 5.78
N PRO A 212 8.28 7.89 5.89
CA PRO A 212 7.59 8.53 7.02
C PRO A 212 6.16 8.04 7.26
N VAL A 213 5.41 7.75 6.19
CA VAL A 213 4.03 7.27 6.30
C VAL A 213 4.00 5.82 6.78
N GLY A 214 4.79 4.94 6.15
CA GLY A 214 4.87 3.52 6.53
C GLY A 214 5.38 3.32 7.95
N SER A 215 6.44 4.06 8.34
CA SER A 215 7.00 3.99 9.70
C SER A 215 5.99 4.42 10.76
N LYS A 216 5.20 5.48 10.49
CA LYS A 216 4.11 5.87 11.37
C LYS A 216 3.05 4.77 11.49
N MET A 217 2.64 4.18 10.36
CA MET A 217 1.67 3.08 10.34
C MET A 217 2.16 1.88 11.17
N ALA A 218 3.45 1.54 11.07
CA ALA A 218 4.04 0.45 11.85
C ALA A 218 3.98 0.73 13.37
N VAL A 219 4.22 1.98 13.79
CA VAL A 219 4.06 2.40 15.20
C VAL A 219 2.60 2.34 15.63
N ASP A 220 1.67 2.82 14.80
CA ASP A 220 0.23 2.79 15.10
C ASP A 220 -0.27 1.33 15.24
N VAL A 221 0.21 0.41 14.39
CA VAL A 221 -0.11 -1.03 14.51
C VAL A 221 0.53 -1.64 15.76
N LEU A 222 1.76 -1.26 16.11
CA LEU A 222 2.39 -1.71 17.36
C LEU A 222 1.58 -1.24 18.58
N ASP A 223 0.98 -0.06 18.52
CA ASP A 223 0.17 0.45 19.63
C ASP A 223 -1.07 -0.42 19.89
N LEU A 224 -1.62 -1.04 18.87
CA LEU A 224 -2.75 -1.97 19.00
C LEU A 224 -2.37 -3.30 19.67
N MET A 225 -1.08 -3.67 19.68
CA MET A 225 -0.64 -4.96 20.17
C MET A 225 -0.66 -5.01 21.71
N PRO A 226 -1.07 -6.14 22.30
CA PRO A 226 -0.97 -6.34 23.75
C PRO A 226 0.49 -6.55 24.20
N GLY A 227 0.76 -6.29 25.48
CA GLY A 227 2.03 -6.58 26.11
C GLY A 227 3.09 -5.50 25.90
N ARG A 228 4.36 -5.86 26.17
CA ARG A 228 5.51 -4.98 26.10
C ARG A 228 5.88 -4.70 24.64
N LYS A 229 6.06 -3.42 24.32
CA LYS A 229 6.30 -2.94 22.96
C LYS A 229 7.76 -2.55 22.77
N ILE A 230 8.43 -3.20 21.83
CA ILE A 230 9.85 -2.98 21.53
C ILE A 230 9.97 -2.62 20.06
N ILE A 231 10.67 -1.54 19.75
CA ILE A 231 10.98 -1.14 18.38
C ILE A 231 12.47 -1.37 18.13
N VAL A 232 12.79 -2.01 17.00
CA VAL A 232 14.16 -2.16 16.49
C VAL A 232 14.19 -1.48 15.12
N THR A 233 15.04 -0.48 14.92
CA THR A 233 15.06 0.27 13.67
C THR A 233 16.47 0.83 13.34
N PRO A 234 16.88 0.79 12.05
CA PRO A 234 18.03 1.55 11.55
C PRO A 234 17.66 2.99 11.17
N GLY A 235 16.37 3.36 11.26
CA GLY A 235 15.85 4.63 10.74
C GLY A 235 15.52 4.59 9.24
N MET A 236 15.12 5.74 8.74
CA MET A 236 14.79 5.95 7.32
C MET A 236 15.99 6.57 6.60
N ILE A 237 16.24 6.10 5.38
CA ILE A 237 17.30 6.58 4.48
C ILE A 237 16.70 7.11 3.17
N GLU A 238 17.51 7.73 2.32
CA GLU A 238 17.13 8.21 0.99
C GLU A 238 16.07 9.35 0.98
N LEU A 239 15.96 10.09 2.09
CA LEU A 239 15.03 11.22 2.21
C LEU A 239 15.71 12.58 1.98
N LYS A 240 17.02 12.60 1.62
CA LYS A 240 17.81 13.80 1.36
C LYS A 240 17.76 14.81 2.52
N ASP A 241 17.47 16.06 2.20
CA ASP A 241 17.35 17.18 3.15
C ASP A 241 16.26 16.96 4.23
N LYS A 242 15.29 16.11 3.96
CA LYS A 242 14.21 15.77 4.91
C LYS A 242 14.54 14.59 5.84
N GLU A 243 15.69 13.94 5.66
CA GLU A 243 16.02 12.70 6.40
C GLU A 243 16.13 12.94 7.90
N TYR A 244 16.75 14.04 8.31
CA TYR A 244 16.86 14.38 9.72
C TYR A 244 15.49 14.59 10.36
N ASP A 245 14.66 15.45 9.77
CA ASP A 245 13.35 15.82 10.33
C ASP A 245 12.38 14.64 10.37
N ALA A 246 12.38 13.81 9.33
CA ALA A 246 11.57 12.61 9.26
C ALA A 246 11.94 11.59 10.35
N ASN A 247 13.25 11.34 10.55
CA ASN A 247 13.75 10.46 11.59
C ASN A 247 13.53 11.05 13.00
N TYR A 248 13.67 12.36 13.17
CA TYR A 248 13.37 13.04 14.42
C TYR A 248 11.89 12.88 14.82
N GLU A 249 10.98 13.13 13.88
CA GLU A 249 9.54 12.95 14.12
C GLU A 249 9.19 11.47 14.37
N PHE A 250 9.85 10.54 13.67
CA PHE A 250 9.70 9.11 13.95
C PHE A 250 10.08 8.77 15.39
N GLY A 251 11.18 9.35 15.92
CA GLY A 251 11.55 9.22 17.33
C GLY A 251 10.46 9.75 18.28
N ARG A 252 9.83 10.87 17.95
CA ARG A 252 8.69 11.41 18.71
C ARG A 252 7.45 10.51 18.69
N GLN A 253 7.20 9.83 17.57
CA GLN A 253 6.10 8.87 17.47
C GLN A 253 6.39 7.62 18.29
N ILE A 254 7.60 7.06 18.17
CA ILE A 254 8.06 5.91 18.97
C ILE A 254 7.91 6.16 20.46
N SER A 255 8.29 7.34 20.93
CA SER A 255 8.26 7.68 22.37
C SER A 255 6.89 7.58 23.02
N LYS A 256 5.82 7.64 22.25
CA LYS A 256 4.44 7.57 22.74
C LYS A 256 3.94 6.13 22.91
N VAL A 257 4.60 5.16 22.26
CA VAL A 257 4.10 3.80 22.11
C VAL A 257 5.05 2.76 22.67
N ALA A 258 6.36 2.88 22.39
CA ALA A 258 7.32 1.84 22.71
C ALA A 258 7.76 1.89 24.19
N ASP A 259 7.87 0.71 24.83
CA ASP A 259 8.48 0.54 26.14
C ASP A 259 10.00 0.55 26.06
N TYR A 260 10.56 0.01 24.96
CA TYR A 260 12.00 -0.02 24.69
C TYR A 260 12.27 0.27 23.22
N THR A 261 13.39 0.93 22.94
CA THR A 261 13.83 1.26 21.59
C THR A 261 15.26 0.82 21.36
N ILE A 262 15.50 0.04 20.31
CA ILE A 262 16.83 -0.44 19.87
C ILE A 262 17.13 0.24 18.54
N LEU A 263 18.14 1.09 18.54
CA LEU A 263 18.60 1.87 17.39
C LEU A 263 19.82 1.22 16.77
N ILE A 264 19.77 0.89 15.50
CA ILE A 264 20.85 0.24 14.78
C ILE A 264 21.62 1.27 13.93
N GLY A 265 22.91 1.44 14.21
CA GLY A 265 23.76 2.45 13.56
C GLY A 265 23.70 3.81 14.25
N LYS A 266 24.71 4.09 15.07
CA LYS A 266 24.76 5.29 15.92
C LYS A 266 24.60 6.62 15.18
N LYS A 267 25.23 6.76 14.00
CA LYS A 267 25.18 8.01 13.22
C LYS A 267 23.81 8.18 12.58
N GLN A 268 23.30 7.13 11.95
CA GLN A 268 22.05 7.13 11.20
C GLN A 268 20.84 7.38 12.09
N THR A 269 20.83 6.81 13.29
CA THR A 269 19.68 6.88 14.20
C THR A 269 19.73 8.04 15.21
N LYS A 270 20.76 8.90 15.12
CA LYS A 270 20.89 10.08 16.01
C LYS A 270 19.64 11.00 15.99
N PRO A 271 19.00 11.29 14.84
CA PRO A 271 17.77 12.09 14.85
C PRO A 271 16.64 11.41 15.63
N ILE A 272 16.47 10.07 15.47
CA ILE A 272 15.47 9.29 16.22
C ILE A 272 15.73 9.41 17.74
N TYR A 273 16.99 9.21 18.15
CA TYR A 273 17.39 9.37 19.54
C TYR A 273 17.04 10.75 20.11
N ASN A 274 17.30 11.82 19.34
CA ASN A 274 16.96 13.18 19.72
C ASN A 274 15.43 13.38 19.81
N GLY A 275 14.66 12.79 18.88
CA GLY A 275 13.21 12.80 18.86
C GLY A 275 12.59 12.09 20.08
N LEU A 276 13.15 10.95 20.49
CA LEU A 276 12.78 10.23 21.71
C LEU A 276 12.96 11.13 22.94
N LEU A 277 14.14 11.73 23.09
CA LEU A 277 14.44 12.58 24.24
C LEU A 277 13.62 13.85 24.29
N SER A 278 13.23 14.43 23.16
CA SER A 278 12.39 15.62 23.11
C SER A 278 11.00 15.41 23.70
N ASN A 279 10.56 14.16 23.81
CA ASN A 279 9.31 13.75 24.44
C ASN A 279 9.52 13.10 25.81
N ASN A 280 10.63 13.39 26.49
CA ASN A 280 10.96 12.88 27.82
C ASN A 280 11.04 11.35 27.93
N TYR A 281 11.37 10.66 26.82
CA TYR A 281 11.56 9.21 26.86
C TYR A 281 12.77 8.83 27.72
N ASP A 282 12.62 7.77 28.53
CA ASP A 282 13.65 7.33 29.45
C ASP A 282 14.91 6.83 28.71
N LYS A 283 16.05 7.48 28.95
CA LYS A 283 17.35 7.12 28.34
C LYS A 283 17.76 5.66 28.61
N ASN A 284 17.38 5.12 29.76
CA ASN A 284 17.70 3.73 30.14
C ASN A 284 16.93 2.69 29.31
N LYS A 285 15.94 3.15 28.53
CA LYS A 285 15.13 2.33 27.62
C LYS A 285 15.56 2.46 26.16
N ILE A 286 16.64 3.21 25.89
CA ILE A 286 17.19 3.39 24.54
C ILE A 286 18.52 2.63 24.45
N PHE A 287 18.58 1.67 23.55
CA PHE A 287 19.81 0.91 23.25
C PHE A 287 20.31 1.30 21.85
N VAL A 288 21.58 1.68 21.74
CA VAL A 288 22.19 2.06 20.46
C VAL A 288 23.26 1.05 20.14
N LEU A 289 23.06 0.27 19.09
CA LEU A 289 23.95 -0.77 18.63
C LEU A 289 24.58 -0.39 17.29
N ASN A 290 25.80 -0.88 17.03
CA ASN A 290 26.46 -0.62 15.74
C ASN A 290 26.00 -1.60 14.66
N ASP A 291 25.59 -2.78 15.04
CA ASP A 291 25.17 -3.89 14.17
C ASP A 291 24.11 -4.74 14.87
N VAL A 292 23.39 -5.56 14.10
CA VAL A 292 22.39 -6.53 14.57
C VAL A 292 22.99 -7.91 14.91
N LYS A 293 24.31 -8.05 14.83
CA LYS A 293 25.04 -9.29 15.19
C LYS A 293 25.31 -9.37 16.67
#